data_ef795bb82662115eabd5f4a110a2f8ee
#
_entry.id   ef795bb82662115eabd5f4a110a2f8ee
#
_cell.length_a   1.000
_cell.length_b   1.000
_cell.length_c   1.000
_cell.angle_alpha   90.00
_cell.angle_beta   90.00
_cell.angle_gamma   90.00
#
_symmetry.space_group_name_H-M   'P 1'
#
loop_
_entity.id
_entity.type
_entity.pdbx_description
1 polymer ?
#
loop_
_entity_poly.entity_id
_entity_poly.type
_entity_poly.pdbx_seq_one_letter_code
_entity_poly.pdbx_strand_id
1 'polypeptide(L)'
;MSKINGLEAPNQVPPKVTAMYRAVSTLLREDKDISEMSVSMITGLAGIGKGTAYEYFDSKEEIIVCALLYEIRTVTEQASRQIQTCPDLETQIQRMLLLVEEHSQCVDAIMAFLHLLTDHSKEGNLLRQRIAEQKENGPVDLLVRQIIDSARAQGELREDIPLSYITNALLARMISYLMYQCHHIGDDMPPEEMRRLVTESIMNELCKKNI
;
A
#
# COMPACT_ATOMS: atom_id res chain seq x y z
N MET A 1 17.64 2.14 23.21
CA MET A 1 16.46 2.73 22.53
C MET A 1 15.65 1.59 21.95
N SER A 2 14.34 1.67 21.95
CA SER A 2 13.52 0.67 21.24
C SER A 2 13.79 0.77 19.75
N LYS A 3 14.15 -0.35 19.11
CA LYS A 3 14.38 -0.38 17.66
C LYS A 3 13.07 -0.17 16.93
N ILE A 4 13.13 0.55 15.84
CA ILE A 4 11.99 0.81 14.95
C ILE A 4 11.70 -0.46 14.14
N ASN A 5 10.42 -0.77 13.96
CA ASN A 5 9.98 -1.94 13.20
C ASN A 5 9.14 -1.61 11.95
N GLY A 6 8.87 -0.33 11.68
CA GLY A 6 8.08 0.15 10.55
C GLY A 6 6.56 0.07 10.75
N LEU A 7 6.12 -0.34 11.93
CA LEU A 7 4.71 -0.52 12.28
C LEU A 7 4.19 0.56 13.23
N GLU A 8 5.04 1.49 13.60
CA GLU A 8 4.69 2.63 14.45
C GLU A 8 3.70 3.55 13.74
N ALA A 9 2.79 4.15 14.52
CA ALA A 9 1.93 5.19 13.96
C ALA A 9 2.79 6.34 13.37
N PRO A 10 2.41 6.96 12.24
CA PRO A 10 3.24 7.96 11.57
C PRO A 10 3.68 9.12 12.46
N ASN A 11 2.86 9.51 13.43
CA ASN A 11 3.16 10.57 14.39
C ASN A 11 4.11 10.14 15.52
N GLN A 12 4.44 8.84 15.63
CA GLN A 12 5.36 8.29 16.63
C GLN A 12 6.76 8.03 16.05
N VAL A 13 6.93 8.14 14.74
CA VAL A 13 8.20 7.90 14.06
C VAL A 13 9.12 9.11 14.24
N PRO A 14 10.37 8.91 14.73
CA PRO A 14 11.30 10.01 14.91
C PRO A 14 11.61 10.73 13.58
N PRO A 15 11.82 12.07 13.58
CA PRO A 15 12.09 12.83 12.35
C PRO A 15 13.26 12.32 11.52
N LYS A 16 14.33 11.84 12.16
CA LYS A 16 15.48 11.25 11.48
C LYS A 16 15.12 9.95 10.75
N VAL A 17 14.26 9.14 11.34
CA VAL A 17 13.75 7.90 10.73
C VAL A 17 12.85 8.23 9.56
N THR A 18 11.92 9.18 9.72
CA THR A 18 11.06 9.66 8.62
C THR A 18 11.89 10.20 7.45
N ALA A 19 13.01 10.89 7.73
CA ALA A 19 13.92 11.36 6.68
C ALA A 19 14.57 10.19 5.91
N MET A 20 14.96 9.09 6.58
CA MET A 20 15.44 7.88 5.93
C MET A 20 14.37 7.19 5.09
N TYR A 21 13.12 7.12 5.57
CA TYR A 21 12.01 6.55 4.82
C TYR A 21 11.73 7.33 3.53
N ARG A 22 11.71 8.67 3.61
CA ARG A 22 11.60 9.54 2.43
C ARG A 22 12.76 9.35 1.45
N ALA A 23 13.98 9.14 1.95
CA ALA A 23 15.14 8.86 1.10
C ALA A 23 14.96 7.54 0.32
N VAL A 24 14.45 6.48 0.96
CA VAL A 24 14.13 5.21 0.28
C VAL A 24 13.06 5.44 -0.80
N SER A 25 11.96 6.14 -0.49
CA SER A 25 10.90 6.44 -1.47
C SER A 25 11.44 7.30 -2.64
N THR A 26 12.40 8.20 -2.38
CA THR A 26 13.06 8.98 -3.44
C THR A 26 13.89 8.09 -4.35
N LEU A 27 14.70 7.18 -3.79
CA LEU A 27 15.50 6.24 -4.57
C LEU A 27 14.64 5.33 -5.45
N LEU A 28 13.50 4.85 -4.93
CA LEU A 28 12.56 4.05 -5.73
C LEU A 28 11.99 4.84 -6.92
N ARG A 29 11.62 6.10 -6.72
CA ARG A 29 11.15 6.98 -7.81
C ARG A 29 12.21 7.30 -8.86
N GLU A 30 13.48 7.19 -8.51
CA GLU A 30 14.62 7.31 -9.41
C GLU A 30 15.00 5.97 -10.06
N ASP A 31 14.08 4.99 -10.06
CA ASP A 31 14.26 3.62 -10.59
C ASP A 31 15.47 2.89 -10.00
N LYS A 32 15.86 3.23 -8.76
CA LYS A 32 16.97 2.56 -8.11
C LYS A 32 16.54 1.20 -7.59
N ASP A 33 17.20 0.14 -8.06
CA ASP A 33 16.96 -1.21 -7.57
C ASP A 33 17.26 -1.32 -6.06
N ILE A 34 16.37 -2.01 -5.32
CA ILE A 34 16.51 -2.22 -3.88
C ILE A 34 17.85 -2.89 -3.54
N SER A 35 18.29 -3.85 -4.35
CA SER A 35 19.56 -4.57 -4.15
C SER A 35 20.77 -3.65 -4.21
N GLU A 36 20.70 -2.58 -5.01
CA GLU A 36 21.77 -1.58 -5.18
C GLU A 36 21.75 -0.47 -4.14
N MET A 37 20.66 -0.33 -3.38
CA MET A 37 20.60 0.66 -2.32
C MET A 37 21.62 0.36 -1.23
N SER A 38 22.24 1.40 -0.69
CA SER A 38 23.19 1.29 0.43
C SER A 38 22.80 2.24 1.57
N VAL A 39 23.23 1.91 2.79
CA VAL A 39 23.05 2.82 3.95
C VAL A 39 23.61 4.20 3.66
N SER A 40 24.74 4.29 2.92
CA SER A 40 25.36 5.57 2.55
C SER A 40 24.47 6.42 1.66
N MET A 41 23.79 5.81 0.67
CA MET A 41 22.88 6.51 -0.23
C MET A 41 21.68 7.04 0.56
N ILE A 42 21.06 6.15 1.35
CA ILE A 42 19.89 6.51 2.18
C ILE A 42 20.23 7.64 3.16
N THR A 43 21.32 7.51 3.92
CA THR A 43 21.69 8.51 4.91
C THR A 43 22.18 9.82 4.28
N GLY A 44 22.83 9.74 3.10
CA GLY A 44 23.23 10.91 2.33
C GLY A 44 22.03 11.76 1.89
N LEU A 45 21.01 11.12 1.30
CA LEU A 45 19.76 11.79 0.93
C LEU A 45 18.97 12.28 2.14
N ALA A 46 18.99 11.53 3.25
CA ALA A 46 18.32 11.92 4.49
C ALA A 46 19.03 13.05 5.25
N GLY A 47 20.24 13.44 4.85
CA GLY A 47 21.04 14.46 5.53
C GLY A 47 21.51 14.07 6.94
N ILE A 48 21.73 12.76 7.19
CA ILE A 48 22.16 12.22 8.50
C ILE A 48 23.42 11.38 8.37
N GLY A 49 24.12 11.18 9.50
CA GLY A 49 25.30 10.30 9.55
C GLY A 49 24.91 8.81 9.58
N LYS A 50 25.76 7.93 9.03
CA LYS A 50 25.57 6.47 9.11
C LYS A 50 25.43 5.97 10.55
N GLY A 51 26.18 6.52 11.49
CA GLY A 51 26.07 6.17 12.91
C GLY A 51 24.68 6.34 13.44
N THR A 52 23.99 7.43 13.05
CA THR A 52 22.60 7.68 13.43
C THR A 52 21.63 6.63 12.85
N ALA A 53 21.86 6.15 11.63
CA ALA A 53 21.02 5.09 11.07
C ALA A 53 21.13 3.80 11.91
N TYR A 54 22.33 3.43 12.32
CA TYR A 54 22.58 2.24 13.16
C TYR A 54 22.11 2.38 14.62
N GLU A 55 21.74 3.58 15.07
CA GLU A 55 21.03 3.76 16.35
C GLU A 55 19.59 3.20 16.28
N TYR A 56 18.97 3.17 15.09
CA TYR A 56 17.58 2.77 14.87
C TYR A 56 17.44 1.41 14.20
N PHE A 57 18.36 1.02 13.32
CA PHE A 57 18.28 -0.17 12.47
C PHE A 57 19.56 -0.98 12.52
N ASP A 58 19.46 -2.30 12.41
CA ASP A 58 20.63 -3.19 12.39
C ASP A 58 21.23 -3.34 10.98
N SER A 59 20.44 -3.11 9.93
CA SER A 59 20.84 -3.35 8.55
C SER A 59 20.14 -2.40 7.56
N LYS A 60 20.63 -2.39 6.29
CA LYS A 60 19.96 -1.68 5.21
C LYS A 60 18.60 -2.28 4.90
N GLU A 61 18.50 -3.60 4.98
CA GLU A 61 17.28 -4.35 4.74
C GLU A 61 16.16 -3.91 5.69
N GLU A 62 16.51 -3.68 6.97
CA GLU A 62 15.55 -3.14 7.94
C GLU A 62 15.10 -1.73 7.59
N ILE A 63 16.00 -0.84 7.17
CA ILE A 63 15.62 0.52 6.76
C ILE A 63 14.64 0.46 5.60
N ILE A 64 14.91 -0.35 4.57
CA ILE A 64 14.10 -0.47 3.37
C ILE A 64 12.72 -1.06 3.71
N VAL A 65 12.69 -2.20 4.41
CA VAL A 65 11.43 -2.87 4.77
C VAL A 65 10.57 -1.98 5.66
N CYS A 66 11.16 -1.32 6.65
CA CYS A 66 10.42 -0.39 7.51
C CYS A 66 9.91 0.84 6.75
N ALA A 67 10.66 1.34 5.77
CA ALA A 67 10.20 2.44 4.91
C ALA A 67 8.98 2.03 4.08
N LEU A 68 9.00 0.83 3.48
CA LEU A 68 7.87 0.31 2.69
C LEU A 68 6.63 0.07 3.57
N LEU A 69 6.79 -0.53 4.74
CA LEU A 69 5.69 -0.74 5.70
C LEU A 69 5.08 0.59 6.15
N TYR A 70 5.91 1.59 6.42
CA TYR A 70 5.48 2.94 6.78
C TYR A 70 4.68 3.61 5.66
N GLU A 71 5.14 3.48 4.41
CA GLU A 71 4.46 4.04 3.24
C GLU A 71 3.09 3.38 3.04
N ILE A 72 3.03 2.04 3.03
CA ILE A 72 1.76 1.29 2.93
C ILE A 72 0.79 1.70 4.03
N ARG A 73 1.26 1.83 5.27
CA ARG A 73 0.43 2.27 6.38
C ARG A 73 -0.10 3.68 6.17
N THR A 74 0.77 4.60 5.76
CA THR A 74 0.38 6.01 5.53
C THR A 74 -0.69 6.12 4.46
N VAL A 75 -0.51 5.44 3.33
CA VAL A 75 -1.47 5.43 2.22
C VAL A 75 -2.80 4.80 2.63
N THR A 76 -2.77 3.66 3.32
CA THR A 76 -3.99 2.97 3.75
C THR A 76 -4.76 3.74 4.84
N GLU A 77 -4.08 4.40 5.77
CA GLU A 77 -4.71 5.28 6.76
C GLU A 77 -5.35 6.51 6.11
N GLN A 78 -4.70 7.08 5.09
CA GLN A 78 -5.27 8.19 4.33
C GLN A 78 -6.50 7.74 3.54
N ALA A 79 -6.42 6.60 2.84
CA ALA A 79 -7.54 6.02 2.13
C ALA A 79 -8.71 5.72 3.08
N SER A 80 -8.45 5.10 4.23
CA SER A 80 -9.46 4.82 5.26
C SER A 80 -10.24 6.06 5.68
N ARG A 81 -9.53 7.17 5.93
CA ARG A 81 -10.20 8.45 6.30
C ARG A 81 -11.09 8.98 5.20
N GLN A 82 -10.67 8.86 3.94
CA GLN A 82 -11.42 9.41 2.81
C GLN A 82 -12.65 8.57 2.47
N ILE A 83 -12.54 7.24 2.49
CA ILE A 83 -13.69 6.37 2.19
C ILE A 83 -14.77 6.40 3.27
N GLN A 84 -14.44 6.78 4.52
CA GLN A 84 -15.43 6.92 5.59
C GLN A 84 -16.53 7.96 5.29
N THR A 85 -16.24 8.91 4.42
CA THR A 85 -17.20 9.96 4.02
C THR A 85 -18.01 9.58 2.79
N CYS A 86 -17.72 8.44 2.15
CA CYS A 86 -18.43 7.97 0.97
C CYS A 86 -19.73 7.25 1.37
N PRO A 87 -20.87 7.54 0.71
CA PRO A 87 -22.16 7.03 1.11
C PRO A 87 -22.39 5.54 0.82
N ASP A 88 -21.74 4.98 -0.20
CA ASP A 88 -21.95 3.64 -0.72
C ASP A 88 -20.67 2.99 -1.23
N LEU A 89 -20.73 1.69 -1.56
CA LEU A 89 -19.58 0.93 -2.03
C LEU A 89 -19.02 1.48 -3.35
N GLU A 90 -19.87 1.90 -4.27
CA GLU A 90 -19.45 2.41 -5.57
C GLU A 90 -18.55 3.64 -5.42
N THR A 91 -18.99 4.61 -4.63
CA THR A 91 -18.22 5.83 -4.35
C THR A 91 -16.97 5.56 -3.54
N GLN A 92 -16.97 4.56 -2.63
CA GLN A 92 -15.76 4.12 -1.92
C GLN A 92 -14.72 3.56 -2.89
N ILE A 93 -15.13 2.69 -3.82
CA ILE A 93 -14.24 2.13 -4.84
C ILE A 93 -13.70 3.21 -5.76
N GLN A 94 -14.56 4.08 -6.29
CA GLN A 94 -14.15 5.18 -7.16
C GLN A 94 -13.14 6.09 -6.45
N ARG A 95 -13.37 6.40 -5.17
CA ARG A 95 -12.45 7.21 -4.38
C ARG A 95 -11.10 6.55 -4.17
N MET A 96 -11.08 5.24 -3.91
CA MET A 96 -9.83 4.48 -3.79
C MET A 96 -9.02 4.47 -5.08
N LEU A 97 -9.66 4.24 -6.23
CA LEU A 97 -8.99 4.28 -7.54
C LEU A 97 -8.45 5.68 -7.84
N LEU A 98 -9.22 6.73 -7.53
CA LEU A 98 -8.78 8.11 -7.70
C LEU A 98 -7.58 8.46 -6.80
N LEU A 99 -7.53 7.92 -5.57
CA LEU A 99 -6.38 8.10 -4.69
C LEU A 99 -5.07 7.54 -5.25
N VAL A 100 -5.14 6.45 -6.02
CA VAL A 100 -3.98 5.89 -6.73
C VAL A 100 -3.47 6.89 -7.78
N GLU A 101 -4.37 7.54 -8.52
CA GLU A 101 -4.02 8.56 -9.51
C GLU A 101 -3.41 9.81 -8.85
N GLU A 102 -4.03 10.30 -7.77
CA GLU A 102 -3.58 11.50 -7.05
C GLU A 102 -2.22 11.31 -6.34
N HIS A 103 -1.88 10.07 -5.99
CA HIS A 103 -0.69 9.73 -5.21
C HIS A 103 0.29 8.86 -6.02
N SER A 104 0.52 9.21 -7.27
CA SER A 104 1.45 8.50 -8.16
C SER A 104 2.85 8.30 -7.56
N GLN A 105 3.29 9.24 -6.71
CA GLN A 105 4.58 9.14 -6.00
C GLN A 105 4.66 7.98 -4.98
N CYS A 106 3.53 7.40 -4.56
CA CYS A 106 3.49 6.25 -3.64
C CYS A 106 3.43 4.92 -4.41
N VAL A 107 3.16 4.97 -5.71
CA VAL A 107 2.96 3.77 -6.54
C VAL A 107 4.22 2.93 -6.59
N ASP A 108 5.40 3.54 -6.75
CA ASP A 108 6.68 2.83 -6.79
C ASP A 108 6.96 2.07 -5.48
N ALA A 109 6.65 2.68 -4.33
CA ALA A 109 6.78 2.03 -3.03
C ALA A 109 5.78 0.88 -2.86
N ILE A 110 4.54 1.02 -3.35
CA ILE A 110 3.54 -0.06 -3.34
C ILE A 110 3.99 -1.20 -4.26
N MET A 111 4.50 -0.91 -5.44
CA MET A 111 5.01 -1.91 -6.37
C MET A 111 6.23 -2.63 -5.81
N ALA A 112 7.17 -1.91 -5.19
CA ALA A 112 8.31 -2.50 -4.49
C ALA A 112 7.87 -3.42 -3.34
N PHE A 113 6.87 -3.01 -2.57
CA PHE A 113 6.26 -3.84 -1.52
C PHE A 113 5.66 -5.13 -2.10
N LEU A 114 4.84 -5.04 -3.16
CA LEU A 114 4.24 -6.20 -3.82
C LEU A 114 5.30 -7.15 -4.40
N HIS A 115 6.35 -6.60 -5.01
CA HIS A 115 7.47 -7.38 -5.52
C HIS A 115 8.15 -8.17 -4.39
N LEU A 116 8.48 -7.53 -3.27
CA LEU A 116 9.12 -8.16 -2.14
C LEU A 116 8.28 -9.26 -1.47
N LEU A 117 6.95 -9.23 -1.59
CA LEU A 117 6.10 -10.30 -1.06
C LEU A 117 6.37 -11.66 -1.73
N THR A 118 6.80 -11.65 -2.98
CA THR A 118 7.07 -12.86 -3.78
C THR A 118 8.56 -13.13 -3.98
N ASP A 119 9.42 -12.15 -3.68
CA ASP A 119 10.86 -12.27 -3.84
C ASP A 119 11.53 -13.05 -2.68
N HIS A 120 12.61 -13.76 -2.99
CA HIS A 120 13.38 -14.55 -2.03
C HIS A 120 14.65 -13.83 -1.51
N SER A 121 14.78 -12.54 -1.77
CA SER A 121 15.85 -11.69 -1.20
C SER A 121 15.79 -11.63 0.31
N LYS A 122 16.82 -11.02 0.92
CA LYS A 122 16.83 -10.77 2.38
C LYS A 122 15.71 -9.80 2.77
N GLU A 123 15.48 -8.78 1.97
CA GLU A 123 14.43 -7.80 2.15
C GLU A 123 13.03 -8.46 2.08
N GLY A 124 12.79 -9.31 1.06
CA GLY A 124 11.53 -10.03 0.92
C GLY A 124 11.26 -11.01 2.07
N ASN A 125 12.29 -11.74 2.51
CA ASN A 125 12.17 -12.62 3.68
C ASN A 125 11.85 -11.83 4.96
N LEU A 126 12.54 -10.71 5.18
CA LEU A 126 12.31 -9.84 6.33
C LEU A 126 10.91 -9.22 6.30
N LEU A 127 10.45 -8.76 5.14
CA LEU A 127 9.10 -8.21 4.96
C LEU A 127 8.03 -9.23 5.35
N ARG A 128 8.11 -10.46 4.81
CA ARG A 128 7.15 -11.54 5.15
C ARG A 128 7.18 -11.89 6.64
N GLN A 129 8.38 -11.92 7.24
CA GLN A 129 8.52 -12.14 8.67
C GLN A 129 7.81 -11.03 9.47
N ARG A 130 8.05 -9.75 9.15
CA ARG A 130 7.41 -8.62 9.83
C ARG A 130 5.89 -8.64 9.70
N ILE A 131 5.37 -8.99 8.52
CA ILE A 131 3.93 -9.14 8.31
C ILE A 131 3.37 -10.30 9.17
N ALA A 132 4.05 -11.45 9.21
CA ALA A 132 3.62 -12.61 10.00
C ALA A 132 3.66 -12.36 11.53
N GLU A 133 4.58 -11.51 12.00
CA GLU A 133 4.69 -11.12 13.42
C GLU A 133 3.55 -10.17 13.86
N GLN A 134 2.82 -9.56 12.92
CA GLN A 134 1.64 -8.76 13.25
C GLN A 134 0.53 -9.68 13.73
N LYS A 135 0.18 -9.59 15.02
CA LYS A 135 -0.91 -10.37 15.61
C LYS A 135 -2.29 -9.90 15.18
N GLU A 136 -2.37 -8.68 14.67
CA GLU A 136 -3.58 -8.05 14.17
C GLU A 136 -3.48 -7.92 12.64
N ASN A 137 -4.62 -7.78 11.99
CA ASN A 137 -4.67 -7.58 10.54
C ASN A 137 -3.82 -6.37 10.14
N GLY A 138 -3.06 -6.52 9.07
CA GLY A 138 -2.26 -5.42 8.52
C GLY A 138 -3.12 -4.24 8.06
N PRO A 139 -2.50 -3.07 7.78
CA PRO A 139 -3.24 -1.87 7.39
C PRO A 139 -4.10 -2.06 6.12
N VAL A 140 -3.65 -2.89 5.18
CA VAL A 140 -4.42 -3.24 3.98
C VAL A 140 -5.65 -4.07 4.35
N ASP A 141 -5.50 -5.07 5.22
CA ASP A 141 -6.61 -5.90 5.68
C ASP A 141 -7.67 -5.09 6.41
N LEU A 142 -7.25 -4.15 7.25
CA LEU A 142 -8.16 -3.25 7.96
C LEU A 142 -8.94 -2.36 7.01
N LEU A 143 -8.29 -1.81 5.98
CA LEU A 143 -8.94 -0.99 4.97
C LEU A 143 -9.98 -1.80 4.17
N VAL A 144 -9.62 -3.00 3.71
CA VAL A 144 -10.54 -3.87 2.97
C VAL A 144 -11.71 -4.29 3.85
N ARG A 145 -11.48 -4.66 5.11
CA ARG A 145 -12.56 -4.97 6.06
C ARG A 145 -13.52 -3.80 6.25
N GLN A 146 -12.99 -2.58 6.43
CA GLN A 146 -13.81 -1.37 6.56
C GLN A 146 -14.77 -1.20 5.38
N ILE A 147 -14.29 -1.40 4.14
CA ILE A 147 -15.11 -1.33 2.92
C ILE A 147 -16.19 -2.41 2.96
N ILE A 148 -15.81 -3.65 3.23
CA ILE A 148 -16.73 -4.80 3.24
C ILE A 148 -17.78 -4.65 4.34
N ASP A 149 -17.39 -4.25 5.55
CA ASP A 149 -18.31 -4.09 6.69
C ASP A 149 -19.33 -2.97 6.42
N SER A 150 -18.88 -1.85 5.82
CA SER A 150 -19.75 -0.77 5.38
C SER A 150 -20.77 -1.24 4.34
N ALA A 151 -20.30 -1.89 3.28
CA ALA A 151 -21.18 -2.38 2.21
C ALA A 151 -22.15 -3.47 2.68
N ARG A 152 -21.74 -4.32 3.64
CA ARG A 152 -22.64 -5.30 4.28
C ARG A 152 -23.71 -4.64 5.13
N ALA A 153 -23.32 -3.65 5.93
CA ALA A 153 -24.29 -2.91 6.78
C ALA A 153 -25.37 -2.22 5.93
N GLN A 154 -25.03 -1.83 4.72
CA GLN A 154 -25.95 -1.22 3.75
C GLN A 154 -26.72 -2.25 2.90
N GLY A 155 -26.40 -3.55 3.03
CA GLY A 155 -27.06 -4.61 2.27
C GLY A 155 -26.71 -4.66 0.79
N GLU A 156 -25.60 -4.02 0.37
CA GLU A 156 -25.18 -3.90 -1.02
C GLU A 156 -24.56 -5.18 -1.56
N LEU A 157 -23.83 -5.93 -0.71
CA LEU A 157 -23.11 -7.13 -1.12
C LEU A 157 -24.02 -8.34 -1.26
N ARG A 158 -23.66 -9.19 -2.21
CA ARG A 158 -24.27 -10.51 -2.39
C ARG A 158 -24.01 -11.39 -1.18
N GLU A 159 -25.02 -12.14 -0.75
CA GLU A 159 -24.94 -13.04 0.41
C GLU A 159 -24.46 -14.46 0.03
N ASP A 160 -24.52 -14.80 -1.26
CA ASP A 160 -24.18 -16.13 -1.80
C ASP A 160 -22.69 -16.32 -2.07
N ILE A 161 -21.86 -15.27 -1.88
CA ILE A 161 -20.40 -15.35 -2.09
C ILE A 161 -19.61 -15.25 -0.78
N PRO A 162 -18.55 -16.07 -0.60
CA PRO A 162 -17.74 -16.06 0.60
C PRO A 162 -16.99 -14.74 0.79
N LEU A 163 -16.78 -14.34 2.05
CA LEU A 163 -15.99 -13.14 2.39
C LEU A 163 -14.58 -13.15 1.80
N SER A 164 -13.91 -14.30 1.83
CA SER A 164 -12.58 -14.48 1.26
C SER A 164 -12.54 -14.20 -0.25
N TYR A 165 -13.62 -14.52 -0.95
CA TYR A 165 -13.73 -14.20 -2.38
C TYR A 165 -13.88 -12.69 -2.59
N ILE A 166 -14.76 -12.04 -1.82
CA ILE A 166 -14.96 -10.58 -1.89
C ILE A 166 -13.63 -9.85 -1.65
N THR A 167 -12.91 -10.24 -0.58
CA THR A 167 -11.59 -9.69 -0.26
C THR A 167 -10.61 -9.85 -1.41
N ASN A 168 -10.53 -11.06 -1.98
CA ASN A 168 -9.62 -11.35 -3.08
C ASN A 168 -10.00 -10.56 -4.35
N ALA A 169 -11.28 -10.48 -4.68
CA ALA A 169 -11.76 -9.75 -5.85
C ALA A 169 -11.43 -8.25 -5.76
N LEU A 170 -11.65 -7.63 -4.59
CA LEU A 170 -11.28 -6.23 -4.36
C LEU A 170 -9.77 -6.01 -4.50
N LEU A 171 -8.95 -6.82 -3.83
CA LEU A 171 -7.49 -6.70 -3.91
C LEU A 171 -6.97 -6.91 -5.32
N ALA A 172 -7.48 -7.92 -6.04
CA ALA A 172 -7.05 -8.20 -7.41
C ALA A 172 -7.34 -7.02 -8.36
N ARG A 173 -8.51 -6.38 -8.23
CA ARG A 173 -8.87 -5.21 -9.05
C ARG A 173 -8.03 -3.98 -8.71
N MET A 174 -7.74 -3.77 -7.42
CA MET A 174 -6.85 -2.68 -6.98
C MET A 174 -5.43 -2.88 -7.50
N ILE A 175 -4.87 -4.09 -7.39
CA ILE A 175 -3.54 -4.42 -7.93
C ILE A 175 -3.52 -4.26 -9.45
N SER A 176 -4.54 -4.74 -10.16
CA SER A 176 -4.65 -4.59 -11.61
C SER A 176 -4.67 -3.11 -12.02
N TYR A 177 -5.38 -2.27 -11.27
CA TYR A 177 -5.43 -0.83 -11.53
C TYR A 177 -4.09 -0.14 -11.24
N LEU A 178 -3.39 -0.53 -10.17
CA LEU A 178 -2.02 -0.08 -9.88
C LEU A 178 -1.08 -0.43 -11.03
N MET A 179 -1.13 -1.66 -11.55
CA MET A 179 -0.32 -2.10 -12.69
C MET A 179 -0.62 -1.28 -13.96
N TYR A 180 -1.88 -0.97 -14.21
CA TYR A 180 -2.27 -0.08 -15.31
C TYR A 180 -1.63 1.30 -15.18
N GLN A 181 -1.65 1.91 -13.98
CA GLN A 181 -1.06 3.22 -13.73
C GLN A 181 0.47 3.23 -13.88
N CYS A 182 1.16 2.14 -13.50
CA CYS A 182 2.62 2.04 -13.58
C CYS A 182 3.15 1.83 -14.99
N HIS A 183 2.47 1.00 -15.78
CA HIS A 183 3.05 0.48 -17.01
C HIS A 183 2.36 0.98 -18.27
N HIS A 184 1.35 1.86 -18.13
CA HIS A 184 0.54 2.37 -19.24
C HIS A 184 0.07 1.24 -20.20
N ILE A 185 -0.26 0.08 -19.60
CA ILE A 185 -0.76 -1.05 -20.37
C ILE A 185 -2.11 -0.67 -20.97
N GLY A 186 -2.15 -0.55 -22.29
CA GLY A 186 -3.33 -0.08 -23.00
C GLY A 186 -3.38 1.45 -23.11
N ASP A 187 -2.36 2.06 -23.72
CA ASP A 187 -2.21 3.52 -23.93
C ASP A 187 -3.39 4.19 -24.66
N ASP A 188 -4.31 3.40 -25.19
CA ASP A 188 -5.52 3.84 -25.87
C ASP A 188 -6.71 4.12 -24.92
N MET A 189 -6.60 3.77 -23.64
CA MET A 189 -7.68 3.93 -22.67
C MET A 189 -7.36 5.03 -21.65
N PRO A 190 -8.18 6.10 -21.55
CA PRO A 190 -7.98 7.14 -20.54
C PRO A 190 -8.22 6.61 -19.11
N PRO A 191 -7.51 7.15 -18.10
CA PRO A 191 -7.66 6.71 -16.71
C PRO A 191 -9.10 6.76 -16.19
N GLU A 192 -9.88 7.75 -16.57
CA GLU A 192 -11.30 7.88 -16.22
C GLU A 192 -12.13 6.70 -16.71
N GLU A 193 -11.89 6.26 -17.92
CA GLU A 193 -12.60 5.13 -18.53
C GLU A 193 -12.18 3.81 -17.86
N MET A 194 -10.88 3.61 -17.60
CA MET A 194 -10.39 2.46 -16.87
C MET A 194 -11.00 2.41 -15.46
N ARG A 195 -11.03 3.54 -14.75
CA ARG A 195 -11.64 3.62 -13.41
C ARG A 195 -13.12 3.26 -13.45
N ARG A 196 -13.86 3.77 -14.43
CA ARG A 196 -15.28 3.43 -14.63
C ARG A 196 -15.47 1.93 -14.83
N LEU A 197 -14.73 1.32 -15.75
CA LEU A 197 -14.84 -0.11 -16.07
C LEU A 197 -14.45 -1.00 -14.89
N VAL A 198 -13.39 -0.65 -14.15
CA VAL A 198 -12.98 -1.38 -12.94
C VAL A 198 -14.08 -1.30 -11.87
N THR A 199 -14.64 -0.11 -11.66
CA THR A 199 -15.76 0.08 -10.72
C THR A 199 -16.96 -0.78 -11.13
N GLU A 200 -17.42 -0.69 -12.37
CA GLU A 200 -18.53 -1.48 -12.90
C GLU A 200 -18.29 -2.99 -12.78
N SER A 201 -17.05 -3.44 -13.05
CA SER A 201 -16.68 -4.86 -12.89
C SER A 201 -16.86 -5.32 -11.44
N ILE A 202 -16.41 -4.54 -10.47
CA ILE A 202 -16.56 -4.85 -9.04
C ILE A 202 -18.04 -4.86 -8.65
N MET A 203 -18.79 -3.83 -9.03
CA MET A 203 -20.22 -3.73 -8.69
C MET A 203 -21.02 -4.88 -9.29
N ASN A 204 -20.79 -5.24 -10.56
CA ASN A 204 -21.49 -6.35 -11.22
C ASN A 204 -21.15 -7.72 -10.60
N GLU A 205 -19.96 -7.90 -10.10
CA GLU A 205 -19.50 -9.16 -9.52
C GLU A 205 -19.95 -9.33 -8.06
N LEU A 206 -19.82 -8.27 -7.25
CA LEU A 206 -19.96 -8.37 -5.80
C LEU A 206 -21.30 -7.88 -5.26
N CYS A 207 -22.03 -7.03 -6.00
CA CYS A 207 -23.26 -6.42 -5.52
C CYS A 207 -24.51 -7.20 -5.93
N LYS A 208 -25.58 -7.03 -5.15
CA LYS A 208 -26.90 -7.49 -5.50
C LYS A 208 -27.35 -6.78 -6.78
N LYS A 209 -27.87 -7.53 -7.77
CA LYS A 209 -28.51 -6.90 -8.92
C LYS A 209 -29.78 -6.21 -8.44
N ASN A 210 -29.84 -4.90 -8.63
CA ASN A 210 -31.12 -4.21 -8.49
C ASN A 210 -32.07 -4.76 -9.56
N ILE A 211 -33.07 -5.53 -9.12
CA ILE A 211 -34.17 -6.05 -9.96
C ILE A 211 -35.17 -4.93 -10.16
#